data_f8cfd886a419a3dd9ecd5a4496dde6b6
#
_entry.id   f8cfd886a419a3dd9ecd5a4496dde6b6
#
_cell.length_a   1.000
_cell.length_b   1.000
_cell.length_c   1.000
_cell.angle_alpha   90.00
_cell.angle_beta   90.00
_cell.angle_gamma   90.00
#
_symmetry.space_group_name_H-M   'P 1'
#
loop_
_entity.id
_entity.type
_entity.pdbx_description
1 polymer ?
#
loop_
_entity_poly.entity_id
_entity_poly.type
_entity_poly.pdbx_seq_one_letter_code
_entity_poly.pdbx_strand_id
1 'polypeptide(L)' 'MTKSTEGSSNSKTALLEAAKAVMEEEGYAAVTSRRIATKAGLKAQLVHYYFASMDDLLLELFRGLAKEMIELQGRAIQAD' A
#
# COMPACT_ATOMS: atom_id res chain seq x y z
N MET A 1 12.46 9.24 -14.60
CA MET A 1 12.18 9.52 -14.05
C MET A 1 11.67 10.01 -13.44
N THR A 2 11.50 10.10 -13.04
CA THR A 2 11.11 10.53 -12.47
C THR A 2 10.75 10.65 -11.64
N LYS A 3 10.58 10.67 -11.15
CA LYS A 3 10.29 10.73 -10.35
C LYS A 3 10.11 11.32 -9.41
N SER A 4 10.19 11.24 -9.15
CA SER A 4 10.34 11.66 -7.97
C SER A 4 9.67 12.81 -7.63
N THR A 5 9.56 13.40 -8.30
CA THR A 5 8.92 14.48 -8.14
C THR A 5 7.70 14.40 -7.43
N GLU A 6 7.07 13.38 -7.41
CA GLU A 6 5.91 13.32 -6.75
C GLU A 6 6.11 12.84 -5.39
N GLY A 7 6.69 13.60 -4.52
CA GLY A 7 6.97 13.24 -3.17
C GLY A 7 5.74 12.72 -2.46
N SER A 8 4.61 13.39 -2.63
CA SER A 8 3.37 12.95 -1.99
C SER A 8 2.94 11.59 -2.46
N SER A 9 2.97 11.39 -3.76
CA SER A 9 2.61 10.11 -4.34
C SER A 9 3.52 9.03 -3.88
N ASN A 10 4.82 9.31 -3.84
CA ASN A 10 5.78 8.33 -3.40
C ASN A 10 5.57 7.93 -1.96
N SER A 11 5.24 8.87 -1.12
CA SER A 11 5.01 8.58 0.29
C SER A 11 3.78 7.71 0.47
N LYS A 12 2.71 8.02 -0.24
CA LYS A 12 1.50 7.23 -0.15
C LYS A 12 1.74 5.81 -0.62
N THR A 13 2.43 5.67 -1.74
CA THR A 13 2.76 4.36 -2.27
C THR A 13 3.65 3.59 -1.31
N ALA A 14 4.63 4.27 -0.73
CA ALA A 14 5.53 3.62 0.22
C ALA A 14 4.78 3.11 1.43
N LEU A 15 3.78 3.86 1.89
CA LEU A 15 2.98 3.41 3.03
C LEU A 15 2.14 2.19 2.67
N LEU A 16 1.57 2.18 1.48
CA LEU A 16 0.79 1.03 1.04
C LEU A 16 1.66 -0.21 0.87
N GLU A 17 2.84 -0.04 0.30
CA GLU A 17 3.74 -1.16 0.13
C GLU A 17 4.25 -1.67 1.47
N ALA A 18 4.49 -0.75 2.40
CA ALA A 18 4.91 -1.15 3.73
C ALA A 18 3.81 -1.92 4.44
N ALA A 19 2.56 -1.48 4.27
CA ALA A 19 1.44 -2.18 4.86
C ALA A 19 1.33 -3.59 4.32
N LYS A 20 1.52 -3.73 3.02
CA LYS A 20 1.47 -5.05 2.40
C LYS A 20 2.58 -5.94 2.96
N ALA A 21 3.78 -5.40 3.09
CA ALA A 21 4.91 -6.17 3.60
C ALA A 21 4.68 -6.59 5.05
N VAL A 22 4.17 -5.68 5.88
CA VAL A 22 3.89 -6.01 7.27
C VAL A 22 2.86 -7.13 7.34
N MET A 23 1.82 -7.02 6.52
CA MET A 23 0.78 -8.03 6.50
C MET A 23 1.34 -9.40 6.12
N GLU A 24 2.20 -9.43 5.11
CA GLU A 24 2.77 -10.68 4.64
C GLU A 24 3.78 -11.28 5.60
N GLU A 25 4.58 -10.42 6.24
CA GLU A 25 5.64 -10.89 7.11
C GLU A 25 5.21 -11.13 8.54
N GLU A 26 4.30 -10.29 9.03
CA GLU A 26 3.95 -10.30 10.44
C GLU A 26 2.48 -10.60 10.72
N GLY A 27 1.65 -10.58 9.69
CA GLY A 27 0.24 -10.88 9.86
C GLY A 27 -0.63 -9.64 9.97
N TYR A 28 -1.91 -9.84 9.79
CA TYR A 28 -2.87 -8.73 9.76
C TYR A 28 -2.86 -7.93 11.07
N ALA A 29 -2.73 -8.62 12.19
CA ALA A 29 -2.80 -7.96 13.49
C ALA A 29 -1.65 -6.98 13.71
N ALA A 30 -0.54 -7.13 12.98
CA ALA A 30 0.59 -6.25 13.12
C ALA A 30 0.45 -4.98 12.29
N VAL A 31 -0.59 -4.88 11.47
CA VAL A 31 -0.77 -3.74 10.57
C VAL A 31 -1.34 -2.56 11.35
N THR A 32 -0.45 -1.68 11.80
CA THR A 32 -0.84 -0.46 12.52
C THR A 32 -0.14 0.71 11.85
N SER A 33 -0.62 1.91 12.12
CA SER A 33 -0.02 3.10 11.50
C SER A 33 1.45 3.24 11.91
N ARG A 34 1.76 2.94 13.16
CA ARG A 34 3.13 3.04 13.64
C ARG A 34 4.03 2.01 12.95
N ARG A 35 3.56 0.78 12.87
CA ARG A 35 4.36 -0.29 12.27
C ARG A 35 4.58 -0.03 10.79
N ILE A 36 3.54 0.42 10.11
CA ILE A 36 3.63 0.74 8.69
C ILE A 36 4.63 1.85 8.46
N ALA A 37 4.52 2.92 9.25
CA ALA A 37 5.41 4.05 9.09
C ALA A 37 6.86 3.65 9.35
N THR A 38 7.09 2.87 10.39
CA THR A 38 8.42 2.38 10.71
C THR A 38 8.99 1.57 9.55
N LYS A 39 8.19 0.70 8.99
CA LYS A 39 8.61 -0.13 7.86
C LYS A 39 8.94 0.72 6.64
N ALA A 40 8.18 1.77 6.41
CA ALA A 40 8.38 2.65 5.27
C ALA A 40 9.47 3.68 5.49
N GLY A 41 9.94 3.82 6.72
CA GLY A 41 10.92 4.83 7.04
C GLY A 41 10.35 6.22 7.09
N LEU A 42 9.05 6.32 7.40
CA LEU A 42 8.34 7.59 7.41
C LEU A 42 7.71 7.82 8.78
N LYS A 43 7.19 9.02 8.97
CA LYS A 43 6.54 9.35 10.23
C LYS A 43 5.11 8.85 10.25
N ALA A 44 4.66 8.39 11.42
CA ALA A 44 3.29 7.88 11.54
C ALA A 44 2.25 8.94 11.18
N GLN A 45 2.58 10.20 11.36
CA GLN A 45 1.66 11.27 10.98
C GLN A 45 1.27 11.21 9.53
N LEU A 46 2.17 10.73 8.67
CA LEU A 46 1.87 10.67 7.24
C LEU A 46 0.77 9.66 6.94
N VAL A 47 0.66 8.62 7.74
CA VAL A 47 -0.43 7.67 7.54
C VAL A 47 -1.75 8.39 7.67
N HIS A 48 -1.86 9.23 8.73
CA HIS A 48 -3.11 9.96 8.96
C HIS A 48 -3.32 11.10 7.98
N TYR A 49 -2.25 11.55 7.35
CA TYR A 49 -2.36 12.58 6.34
C TYR A 49 -3.01 12.03 5.06
N TYR A 50 -2.64 10.83 4.68
CA TYR A 50 -3.15 10.24 3.44
C TYR A 50 -4.42 9.42 3.61
N PHE A 51 -4.63 8.87 4.81
CA PHE A 51 -5.76 7.98 5.04
C PHE A 51 -6.51 8.42 6.27
N ALA A 52 -7.81 8.55 6.15
CA ALA A 52 -8.63 9.00 7.28
C ALA A 52 -8.60 8.00 8.44
N SER A 53 -8.44 6.72 8.11
CA SER A 53 -8.39 5.67 9.13
C SER A 53 -7.60 4.49 8.59
N MET A 54 -7.29 3.56 9.48
CA MET A 54 -6.63 2.33 9.03
C MET A 54 -7.50 1.56 8.07
N ASP A 55 -8.82 1.64 8.26
CA ASP A 55 -9.75 0.97 7.34
C ASP A 55 -9.60 1.53 5.93
N ASP A 56 -9.44 2.84 5.80
CA ASP A 56 -9.26 3.45 4.50
C ASP A 56 -7.97 2.98 3.85
N LEU A 57 -6.92 2.89 4.65
CA LEU A 57 -5.64 2.41 4.14
C LEU A 57 -5.77 0.97 3.64
N LEU A 58 -6.42 0.13 4.44
CA LEU A 58 -6.59 -1.27 4.07
C LEU A 58 -7.47 -1.42 2.84
N LEU A 59 -8.49 -0.59 2.71
CA LEU A 59 -9.32 -0.61 1.53
C LEU A 59 -8.51 -0.31 0.27
N GLU A 60 -7.66 0.71 0.34
CA GLU A 60 -6.82 1.05 -0.79
C GLU A 60 -5.85 -0.08 -1.12
N LEU A 61 -5.29 -0.68 -0.08
CA LEU A 61 -4.37 -1.80 -0.27
C LEU A 61 -5.06 -2.96 -0.99
N PHE A 62 -6.25 -3.34 -0.49
CA PHE A 62 -6.96 -4.45 -1.08
C PHE A 62 -7.44 -4.15 -2.50
N ARG A 63 -7.82 -2.90 -2.76
CA ARG A 63 -8.19 -2.51 -4.12
C ARG A 63 -7.02 -2.68 -5.07
N GLY A 64 -5.84 -2.29 -4.62
CA GLY A 64 -4.67 -2.43 -5.45
C GLY A 64 -4.35 -3.89 -5.74
N LEU A 65 -4.46 -4.75 -4.73
CA LEU A 65 -4.21 -6.17 -4.92
C LEU A 65 -5.22 -6.79 -5.85
N ALA A 66 -6.49 -6.43 -5.68
CA ALA A 66 -7.55 -6.95 -6.53
C ALA A 66 -7.35 -6.53 -7.97
N LYS A 67 -6.94 -5.27 -8.17
CA LYS A 67 -6.70 -4.77 -9.51
C LYS A 67 -5.58 -5.55 -10.18
N GLU A 68 -4.52 -5.84 -9.45
CA GLU A 68 -3.42 -6.62 -9.99
C GLU A 68 -3.87 -8.00 -10.41
N MET A 69 -4.69 -8.63 -9.59
CA MET A 69 -5.19 -9.95 -9.91
C MET A 69 -6.07 -9.93 -11.14
N ILE A 70 -6.93 -8.93 -11.24
CA ILE A 70 -7.81 -8.81 -12.40
C ILE A 70 -6.98 -8.60 -13.66
N GLU A 71 -5.96 -7.79 -13.59
CA GLU A 71 -5.11 -7.54 -14.74
C GLU A 71 -4.38 -8.81 -15.18
N LEU A 72 -3.90 -9.59 -14.22
CA LEU A 72 -3.23 -10.83 -14.55
C LEU A 72 -4.17 -11.82 -15.18
N GLN A 73 -5.38 -11.94 -14.64
CA GLN A 73 -6.37 -12.83 -15.20
C GLN A 73 -6.79 -12.40 -16.59
N GLY A 74 -6.92 -11.09 -16.78
CA GLY A 74 -7.26 -10.57 -18.09
C GLY A 74 -6.22 -10.89 -19.12
N ARG A 75 -4.96 -10.80 -18.74
CA ARG A 75 -3.89 -11.15 -19.65
C ARG A 75 -3.93 -12.62 -20.02
N ALA A 76 -4.15 -13.46 -19.03
CA ALA A 76 -4.19 -14.90 -19.28
C ALA A 76 -5.30 -15.23 -20.27
N ILE A 77 -6.44 -14.62 -20.11
CA ILE A 77 -7.55 -14.84 -21.00
C ILE A 77 -7.23 -14.35 -22.41
N GLN A 78 -6.61 -13.20 -22.49
CA GLN A 78 -6.28 -12.63 -23.78
C GLN A 78 -5.21 -13.42 -24.51
N ALA A 79 -4.36 -14.05 -23.76
CA ALA A 79 -3.28 -14.83 -24.37
C ALA A 79 -3.81 -16.00 -25.19
N ASP A 80 -5.01 -16.41 -24.89
CA ASP A 80 -5.60 -17.47 -25.68
C ASP A 80 -5.95 -16.98 -27.07
#